data_1db92227849d14e275aafdb0c8ab9987
#
_entry.id   1db92227849d14e275aafdb0c8ab9987
#
_cell.length_a   1.000
_cell.length_b   1.000
_cell.length_c   1.000
_cell.angle_alpha   90.00
_cell.angle_beta   90.00
_cell.angle_gamma   90.00
#
_symmetry.space_group_name_H-M   'P 1'
#
loop_
_entity.id
_entity.type
_entity.pdbx_description
1 polymer ?
#
loop_
_entity_poly.entity_id
_entity_poly.type
_entity_poly.pdbx_seq_one_letter_code
_entity_poly.pdbx_strand_id
1 'polypeptide(L)'
;MKNQAFNSILLDISTHLSQTKNSVEEGIQWVCETLKNNLTAYQWVGFYFAEPITKTLHLKAYAGAPTDHTVIPFGKGICGQVALSNAPFVVPDVTLQDNYIACSVDVRSEIVVPLFLEEKNIGQIDIDSHQPDPFDEEDTQFLEAICKLIADTYGNALLEI
;
A
#
# COMPACT_ATOMS: atom_id res chain seq x y z
N MET A 1 4.34 20.47 -6.76
CA MET A 1 3.06 20.18 -6.33
C MET A 1 2.67 18.73 -6.44
N LYS A 2 2.15 18.20 -5.35
CA LYS A 2 1.76 16.79 -5.22
C LYS A 2 0.85 16.33 -6.35
N ASN A 3 -0.21 17.09 -6.65
CA ASN A 3 -1.21 16.70 -7.63
C ASN A 3 -0.63 16.46 -9.02
N GLN A 4 0.30 17.30 -9.45
CA GLN A 4 0.96 17.12 -10.75
C GLN A 4 1.79 15.85 -10.80
N ALA A 5 2.58 15.60 -9.75
CA ALA A 5 3.40 14.39 -9.64
C ALA A 5 2.51 13.15 -9.57
N PHE A 6 1.46 13.19 -8.78
CA PHE A 6 0.52 12.08 -8.64
C PHE A 6 -0.19 11.75 -9.94
N ASN A 7 -0.66 12.76 -10.67
CA ASN A 7 -1.32 12.55 -11.97
C ASN A 7 -0.37 11.95 -13.01
N SER A 8 0.88 12.41 -13.03
CA SER A 8 1.90 11.87 -13.93
C SER A 8 2.19 10.40 -13.62
N ILE A 9 2.34 10.06 -12.35
CA ILE A 9 2.62 8.69 -11.91
C ILE A 9 1.42 7.78 -12.19
N LEU A 10 0.19 8.26 -11.94
CA LEU A 10 -1.02 7.49 -12.26
C LEU A 10 -1.10 7.17 -13.75
N LEU A 11 -0.76 8.12 -14.60
CA LEU A 11 -0.74 7.89 -16.04
C LEU A 11 0.31 6.85 -16.42
N ASP A 12 1.50 6.93 -15.83
CA ASP A 12 2.58 5.96 -16.07
C ASP A 12 2.17 4.55 -15.64
N ILE A 13 1.56 4.43 -14.46
CA ILE A 13 1.08 3.15 -13.94
C ILE A 13 -0.01 2.59 -14.84
N SER A 14 -1.00 3.40 -15.19
CA SER A 14 -2.09 3.00 -16.07
C SER A 14 -1.57 2.48 -17.40
N THR A 15 -0.65 3.22 -18.01
CA THR A 15 -0.03 2.86 -19.29
C THR A 15 0.74 1.55 -19.19
N HIS A 16 1.58 1.42 -18.16
CA HIS A 16 2.38 0.22 -17.95
C HIS A 16 1.53 -1.03 -17.75
N LEU A 17 0.53 -0.94 -16.85
CA LEU A 17 -0.33 -2.08 -16.55
C LEU A 17 -1.20 -2.49 -17.74
N SER A 18 -1.58 -1.56 -18.61
CA SER A 18 -2.39 -1.86 -19.80
C SER A 18 -1.59 -2.42 -20.97
N GLN A 19 -0.31 -2.08 -21.08
CA GLN A 19 0.52 -2.44 -22.22
C GLN A 19 1.42 -3.65 -21.98
N THR A 20 1.75 -3.94 -20.72
CA THR A 20 2.72 -4.97 -20.37
C THR A 20 2.01 -6.22 -19.89
N LYS A 21 2.39 -7.38 -20.45
CA LYS A 21 1.88 -8.68 -19.99
C LYS A 21 2.71 -9.17 -18.80
N ASN A 22 2.48 -8.57 -17.63
CA ASN A 22 3.12 -9.00 -16.40
C ASN A 22 2.19 -9.94 -15.63
N SER A 23 2.78 -10.81 -14.81
CA SER A 23 2.01 -11.47 -13.75
C SER A 23 1.52 -10.41 -12.76
N VAL A 24 0.57 -10.77 -11.90
CA VAL A 24 0.09 -9.88 -10.85
C VAL A 24 1.26 -9.44 -9.97
N GLU A 25 2.09 -10.38 -9.54
CA GLU A 25 3.24 -10.12 -8.66
C GLU A 25 4.23 -9.14 -9.30
N GLU A 26 4.55 -9.35 -10.58
CA GLU A 26 5.45 -8.45 -11.32
C GLU A 26 4.86 -7.05 -11.45
N GLY A 27 3.56 -6.96 -11.72
CA GLY A 27 2.87 -5.68 -11.88
C GLY A 27 2.81 -4.88 -10.59
N ILE A 28 2.43 -5.50 -9.47
CA ILE A 28 2.38 -4.80 -8.18
C ILE A 28 3.79 -4.45 -7.66
N GLN A 29 4.78 -5.29 -7.95
CA GLN A 29 6.18 -4.98 -7.60
C GLN A 29 6.65 -3.74 -8.37
N TRP A 30 6.35 -3.66 -9.65
CA TRP A 30 6.69 -2.49 -10.46
C TRP A 30 6.02 -1.21 -9.91
N VAL A 31 4.79 -1.31 -9.46
CA VAL A 31 4.07 -0.18 -8.83
C VAL A 31 4.80 0.26 -7.56
N CYS A 32 5.19 -0.68 -6.70
CA CYS A 32 5.95 -0.36 -5.48
C CYS A 32 7.24 0.40 -5.78
N GLU A 33 8.01 -0.10 -6.74
CA GLU A 33 9.27 0.51 -7.15
C GLU A 33 9.07 1.90 -7.76
N THR A 34 8.04 2.05 -8.58
CA THR A 34 7.71 3.33 -9.22
C THR A 34 7.35 4.39 -8.18
N LEU A 35 6.51 4.04 -7.21
CA LEU A 35 6.12 4.95 -6.16
C LEU A 35 7.33 5.38 -5.31
N LYS A 36 8.10 4.41 -4.86
CA LYS A 36 9.28 4.68 -4.03
C LYS A 36 10.31 5.53 -4.76
N ASN A 37 10.56 5.24 -6.03
CA ASN A 37 11.61 5.92 -6.78
C ASN A 37 11.24 7.35 -7.21
N ASN A 38 9.95 7.66 -7.27
CA ASN A 38 9.47 8.96 -7.75
C ASN A 38 8.93 9.88 -6.65
N LEU A 39 8.72 9.37 -5.43
CA LEU A 39 8.15 10.15 -4.33
C LEU A 39 9.07 10.07 -3.11
N THR A 40 9.67 11.21 -2.76
CA THR A 40 10.70 11.27 -1.70
C THR A 40 10.15 10.91 -0.31
N ALA A 41 8.86 11.16 -0.06
CA ALA A 41 8.23 10.80 1.21
C ALA A 41 7.88 9.31 1.31
N TYR A 42 7.90 8.57 0.20
CA TYR A 42 7.52 7.15 0.15
C TYR A 42 8.79 6.29 0.25
N GLN A 43 9.34 6.16 1.46
CA GLN A 43 10.59 5.44 1.67
C GLN A 43 10.42 3.93 1.65
N TRP A 44 9.25 3.44 2.03
CA TRP A 44 8.87 2.03 1.92
C TRP A 44 7.46 1.93 1.38
N VAL A 45 7.26 1.06 0.40
CA VAL A 45 5.96 0.83 -0.25
C VAL A 45 5.72 -0.67 -0.33
N GLY A 46 4.59 -1.15 0.15
CA GLY A 46 4.28 -2.57 0.09
C GLY A 46 2.80 -2.85 -0.13
N PHE A 47 2.51 -4.03 -0.66
CA PHE A 47 1.16 -4.55 -0.79
C PHE A 47 1.02 -5.80 0.07
N TYR A 48 0.05 -5.77 0.95
CA TYR A 48 -0.40 -6.92 1.74
C TYR A 48 -1.73 -7.42 1.19
N PHE A 49 -1.89 -8.74 1.16
CA PHE A 49 -3.15 -9.36 0.76
C PHE A 49 -3.71 -10.20 1.89
N ALA A 50 -5.03 -10.14 2.05
CA ALA A 50 -5.74 -10.77 3.15
C ALA A 50 -5.95 -12.26 2.89
N GLU A 51 -5.70 -13.07 3.92
CA GLU A 51 -6.14 -14.47 3.99
C GLU A 51 -7.30 -14.53 5.00
N PRO A 52 -8.56 -14.64 4.54
CA PRO A 52 -9.71 -14.53 5.44
C PRO A 52 -9.84 -15.69 6.42
N ILE A 53 -9.38 -16.88 6.04
CA ILE A 53 -9.52 -18.08 6.91
C ILE A 53 -8.64 -17.93 8.14
N THR A 54 -7.38 -17.54 7.95
CA THR A 54 -6.43 -17.36 9.05
C THR A 54 -6.52 -15.97 9.67
N LYS A 55 -7.23 -15.03 9.04
CA LYS A 55 -7.32 -13.62 9.44
C LYS A 55 -5.94 -12.99 9.55
N THR A 56 -5.16 -13.15 8.49
CA THR A 56 -3.80 -12.60 8.39
C THR A 56 -3.62 -11.86 7.08
N LEU A 57 -2.70 -10.89 7.10
CA LEU A 57 -2.21 -10.19 5.92
C LEU A 57 -0.87 -10.77 5.52
N HIS A 58 -0.65 -10.96 4.21
CA HIS A 58 0.59 -11.49 3.66
C HIS A 58 1.22 -10.48 2.72
N LEU A 59 2.49 -10.16 2.95
CA LEU A 59 3.26 -9.26 2.09
C LEU A 59 3.58 -9.96 0.76
N LYS A 60 3.13 -9.37 -0.35
CA LYS A 60 3.32 -9.96 -1.69
C LYS A 60 4.25 -9.17 -2.59
N ALA A 61 4.44 -7.89 -2.31
CA ALA A 61 5.37 -7.04 -3.04
C ALA A 61 5.80 -5.87 -2.17
N TYR A 62 7.04 -5.43 -2.28
CA TYR A 62 7.49 -4.22 -1.61
C TYR A 62 8.73 -3.63 -2.27
N ALA A 63 8.96 -2.35 -2.02
CA ALA A 63 10.17 -1.64 -2.37
C ALA A 63 10.64 -0.85 -1.14
N GLY A 64 11.92 -0.97 -0.81
CA GLY A 64 12.51 -0.34 0.36
C GLY A 64 13.33 -1.32 1.18
N ALA A 65 13.59 -0.97 2.44
CA ALA A 65 14.37 -1.83 3.33
C ALA A 65 13.67 -3.17 3.58
N PRO A 66 14.41 -4.27 3.71
CA PRO A 66 13.82 -5.57 4.06
C PRO A 66 13.05 -5.49 5.39
N THR A 67 11.98 -6.26 5.49
CA THR A 67 11.14 -6.33 6.68
C THR A 67 10.91 -7.77 7.10
N ASP A 68 10.81 -8.00 8.42
CA ASP A 68 10.39 -9.28 8.97
C ASP A 68 8.87 -9.41 9.07
N HIS A 69 8.13 -8.31 8.86
CA HIS A 69 6.68 -8.27 8.98
C HIS A 69 6.01 -8.73 7.67
N THR A 70 6.22 -10.00 7.32
CA THR A 70 5.66 -10.60 6.10
C THR A 70 4.27 -11.18 6.30
N VAL A 71 3.89 -11.46 7.55
CA VAL A 71 2.56 -11.94 7.94
C VAL A 71 2.10 -11.12 9.15
N ILE A 72 0.96 -10.45 9.02
CA ILE A 72 0.42 -9.58 10.06
C ILE A 72 -1.00 -10.04 10.42
N PRO A 73 -1.27 -10.41 11.69
CA PRO A 73 -2.63 -10.72 12.10
C PRO A 73 -3.56 -9.52 11.98
N PHE A 74 -4.82 -9.76 11.62
CA PHE A 74 -5.85 -8.72 11.64
C PHE A 74 -5.93 -8.11 13.05
N GLY A 75 -6.07 -6.80 13.11
CA GLY A 75 -6.13 -6.05 14.36
C GLY A 75 -4.78 -5.62 14.91
N LYS A 76 -3.67 -6.15 14.40
CA LYS A 76 -2.32 -5.78 14.85
C LYS A 76 -1.69 -4.71 13.96
N GLY A 77 -1.10 -3.69 14.60
CA GLY A 77 -0.46 -2.57 13.91
C GLY A 77 -1.46 -1.74 13.12
N ILE A 78 -0.95 -0.85 12.29
CA ILE A 78 -1.77 0.00 11.42
C ILE A 78 -2.40 -0.87 10.32
N CYS A 79 -1.61 -1.71 9.68
CA CYS A 79 -2.09 -2.62 8.63
C CYS A 79 -3.19 -3.55 9.13
N GLY A 80 -3.00 -4.17 10.29
CA GLY A 80 -4.01 -5.07 10.88
C GLY A 80 -5.30 -4.36 11.22
N GLN A 81 -5.22 -3.11 11.66
CA GLN A 81 -6.40 -2.29 11.94
C GLN A 81 -7.18 -1.97 10.66
N VAL A 82 -6.49 -1.64 9.56
CA VAL A 82 -7.14 -1.35 8.27
C VAL A 82 -7.82 -2.59 7.70
N ALA A 83 -7.26 -3.78 7.93
CA ALA A 83 -7.91 -5.03 7.54
C ALA A 83 -9.29 -5.19 8.17
N LEU A 84 -9.50 -4.65 9.37
CA LEU A 84 -10.79 -4.70 10.08
C LEU A 84 -11.67 -3.50 9.81
N SER A 85 -11.10 -2.29 9.74
CA SER A 85 -11.87 -1.05 9.60
C SER A 85 -12.40 -0.81 8.19
N ASN A 86 -11.74 -1.38 7.18
CA ASN A 86 -12.05 -1.16 5.76
C ASN A 86 -11.94 0.31 5.34
N ALA A 87 -11.18 1.11 6.06
CA ALA A 87 -11.01 2.54 5.80
C ALA A 87 -9.52 2.92 5.80
N PRO A 88 -9.13 3.94 5.04
CA PRO A 88 -7.75 4.45 5.08
C PRO A 88 -7.37 4.92 6.49
N PHE A 89 -6.10 4.77 6.82
CA PHE A 89 -5.55 5.22 8.09
C PHE A 89 -4.26 5.99 7.82
N VAL A 90 -4.27 7.27 8.19
CA VAL A 90 -3.11 8.16 8.09
C VAL A 90 -2.55 8.41 9.49
N VAL A 91 -1.29 8.07 9.69
CA VAL A 91 -0.60 8.23 10.98
C VAL A 91 0.52 9.25 10.80
N PRO A 92 0.33 10.51 11.24
CA PRO A 92 1.35 11.55 11.09
C PRO A 92 2.61 11.30 11.93
N ASP A 93 2.46 10.61 13.05
CA ASP A 93 3.57 10.27 13.93
C ASP A 93 3.31 8.90 14.56
N VAL A 94 4.08 7.89 14.16
CA VAL A 94 3.92 6.50 14.63
C VAL A 94 4.18 6.35 16.12
N THR A 95 4.95 7.25 16.73
CA THR A 95 5.25 7.18 18.17
C THR A 95 4.01 7.45 19.04
N LEU A 96 2.95 8.00 18.45
CA LEU A 96 1.70 8.27 19.14
C LEU A 96 0.69 7.12 19.02
N GLN A 97 1.07 6.01 18.39
CA GLN A 97 0.20 4.84 18.21
C GLN A 97 0.57 3.73 19.17
N ASP A 98 -0.39 3.27 19.98
CA ASP A 98 -0.18 2.20 20.94
C ASP A 98 -0.04 0.82 20.27
N ASN A 99 -0.65 0.64 19.10
CA ASN A 99 -0.66 -0.63 18.37
C ASN A 99 0.12 -0.49 17.06
N TYR A 100 1.39 -0.10 17.16
CA TYR A 100 2.25 0.09 15.99
C TYR A 100 3.27 -1.03 15.87
N ILE A 101 3.43 -1.57 14.67
CA ILE A 101 4.48 -2.54 14.32
C ILE A 101 5.49 -1.82 13.43
N ALA A 102 6.67 -1.55 13.97
CA ALA A 102 7.71 -0.84 13.23
C ALA A 102 8.37 -1.75 12.20
N CYS A 103 8.41 -1.31 10.94
CA CYS A 103 9.22 -1.95 9.89
C CYS A 103 10.69 -1.56 9.99
N SER A 104 10.97 -0.36 10.52
CA SER A 104 12.30 0.19 10.69
C SER A 104 12.26 1.22 11.83
N VAL A 105 13.40 1.41 12.50
CA VAL A 105 13.55 2.44 13.54
C VAL A 105 13.45 3.86 12.96
N ASP A 106 13.65 4.03 11.66
CA ASP A 106 13.61 5.33 10.99
C ASP A 106 12.21 5.76 10.57
N VAL A 107 11.21 4.89 10.68
CA VAL A 107 9.83 5.22 10.30
C VAL A 107 9.25 6.23 11.28
N ARG A 108 8.72 7.34 10.73
CA ARG A 108 8.10 8.42 11.49
C ARG A 108 6.60 8.52 11.24
N SER A 109 6.16 8.17 10.05
CA SER A 109 4.75 8.27 9.65
C SER A 109 4.38 7.12 8.72
N GLU A 110 3.09 6.86 8.62
CA GLU A 110 2.56 5.75 7.82
C GLU A 110 1.19 6.11 7.27
N ILE A 111 0.90 5.65 6.06
CA ILE A 111 -0.44 5.67 5.48
C ILE A 111 -0.76 4.30 4.91
N VAL A 112 -1.93 3.78 5.25
CA VAL A 112 -2.43 2.49 4.74
C VAL A 112 -3.79 2.73 4.09
N VAL A 113 -3.94 2.22 2.87
CA VAL A 113 -5.18 2.37 2.10
C VAL A 113 -5.65 0.97 1.66
N PRO A 114 -6.91 0.59 1.97
CA PRO A 114 -7.42 -0.71 1.58
C PRO A 114 -7.59 -0.85 0.07
N LEU A 115 -7.42 -2.08 -0.41
CA LEU A 115 -7.66 -2.45 -1.79
C LEU A 115 -8.95 -3.28 -1.85
N PHE A 116 -9.94 -2.77 -2.59
CA PHE A 116 -11.24 -3.42 -2.71
C PHE A 116 -11.38 -4.11 -4.07
N LEU A 117 -11.93 -5.30 -4.05
CA LEU A 117 -12.38 -6.01 -5.24
C LEU A 117 -13.86 -6.33 -5.03
N GLU A 118 -14.71 -5.78 -5.90
CA GLU A 118 -16.18 -5.94 -5.79
C GLU A 118 -16.70 -5.60 -4.38
N GLU A 119 -16.25 -4.46 -3.86
CA GLU A 119 -16.62 -3.92 -2.54
C GLU A 119 -16.09 -4.71 -1.34
N LYS A 120 -15.27 -5.74 -1.58
CA LYS A 120 -14.65 -6.54 -0.52
C LYS A 120 -13.19 -6.11 -0.34
N ASN A 121 -12.79 -5.84 0.90
CA ASN A 121 -11.39 -5.56 1.23
C ASN A 121 -10.56 -6.84 1.11
N ILE A 122 -9.70 -6.91 0.09
CA ILE A 122 -8.84 -8.07 -0.18
C ILE A 122 -7.38 -7.83 0.17
N GLY A 123 -7.02 -6.62 0.53
CA GLY A 123 -5.63 -6.26 0.81
C GLY A 123 -5.48 -4.77 1.02
N GLN A 124 -4.26 -4.30 0.90
CA GLN A 124 -3.95 -2.88 1.14
C GLN A 124 -2.61 -2.49 0.56
N ILE A 125 -2.43 -1.19 0.33
CA ILE A 125 -1.13 -0.59 0.10
C ILE A 125 -0.69 0.10 1.39
N ASP A 126 0.56 -0.11 1.76
CA ASP A 126 1.19 0.42 2.97
C ASP A 126 2.40 1.27 2.59
N ILE A 127 2.43 2.50 3.05
CA ILE A 127 3.53 3.44 2.81
C ILE A 127 4.11 3.88 4.15
N ASP A 128 5.42 3.70 4.31
CA ASP A 128 6.16 4.25 5.44
C ASP A 128 7.02 5.42 5.00
N SER A 129 7.08 6.46 5.83
CA SER A 129 7.92 7.62 5.59
C SER A 129 8.84 7.89 6.78
N HIS A 130 10.05 8.39 6.49
CA HIS A 130 10.98 8.89 7.51
C HIS A 130 10.70 10.35 7.89
N GLN A 131 9.74 10.98 7.22
CA GLN A 131 9.34 12.34 7.48
C GLN A 131 8.14 12.39 8.43
N PRO A 132 8.08 13.36 9.35
CA PRO A 132 6.87 13.56 10.15
C PRO A 132 5.78 14.23 9.30
N ASP A 133 4.55 13.73 9.42
CA ASP A 133 3.33 14.30 8.82
C ASP A 133 3.44 14.65 7.31
N PRO A 134 3.92 13.74 6.44
CA PRO A 134 4.04 14.03 5.01
C PRO A 134 2.75 13.78 4.22
N PHE A 135 1.79 13.06 4.79
CA PHE A 135 0.61 12.57 4.07
C PHE A 135 -0.62 13.43 4.35
N ASP A 136 -1.36 13.74 3.30
CA ASP A 136 -2.62 14.48 3.37
C ASP A 136 -3.70 13.78 2.55
N GLU A 137 -4.84 14.44 2.35
CA GLU A 137 -5.96 13.88 1.59
C GLU A 137 -5.59 13.58 0.14
N GLU A 138 -4.67 14.33 -0.45
CA GLU A 138 -4.21 14.05 -1.81
C GLU A 138 -3.50 12.70 -1.89
N ASP A 139 -2.71 12.33 -0.87
CA ASP A 139 -2.07 11.01 -0.80
C ASP A 139 -3.12 9.91 -0.69
N THR A 140 -4.12 10.09 0.16
CA THR A 140 -5.20 9.11 0.32
C THR A 140 -5.92 8.86 -1.01
N GLN A 141 -6.33 9.93 -1.69
CA GLN A 141 -7.02 9.82 -2.98
C GLN A 141 -6.15 9.20 -4.06
N PHE A 142 -4.87 9.56 -4.09
CA PHE A 142 -3.91 8.99 -5.02
C PHE A 142 -3.75 7.48 -4.82
N LEU A 143 -3.59 7.04 -3.59
CA LEU A 143 -3.43 5.61 -3.28
C LEU A 143 -4.73 4.83 -3.51
N GLU A 144 -5.88 5.43 -3.24
CA GLU A 144 -7.16 4.84 -3.60
C GLU A 144 -7.29 4.65 -5.11
N ALA A 145 -6.84 5.62 -5.90
CA ALA A 145 -6.85 5.52 -7.36
C ALA A 145 -5.92 4.40 -7.85
N ILE A 146 -4.75 4.25 -7.24
CA ILE A 146 -3.81 3.16 -7.56
C ILE A 146 -4.44 1.80 -7.24
N CYS A 147 -5.04 1.65 -6.06
CA CYS A 147 -5.70 0.41 -5.67
C CYS A 147 -6.84 0.06 -6.63
N LYS A 148 -7.63 1.05 -7.04
CA LYS A 148 -8.69 0.85 -8.03
C LYS A 148 -8.13 0.40 -9.37
N LEU A 149 -7.05 1.00 -9.83
CA LEU A 149 -6.39 0.65 -11.08
C LEU A 149 -5.91 -0.81 -11.08
N ILE A 150 -5.32 -1.24 -9.97
CA ILE A 150 -4.86 -2.61 -9.78
C ILE A 150 -6.05 -3.58 -9.78
N ALA A 151 -7.12 -3.26 -9.07
CA ALA A 151 -8.32 -4.08 -9.04
C ALA A 151 -8.96 -4.19 -10.43
N ASP A 152 -9.05 -3.08 -11.15
CA ASP A 152 -9.62 -3.07 -12.51
C ASP A 152 -8.75 -3.85 -13.51
N THR A 153 -7.43 -3.81 -13.33
CA THR A 153 -6.49 -4.48 -14.25
C THR A 153 -6.48 -6.00 -14.05
N TYR A 154 -6.41 -6.45 -12.80
CA TYR A 154 -6.17 -7.87 -12.50
C TYR A 154 -7.42 -8.64 -12.07
N GLY A 155 -8.41 -7.95 -11.51
CA GLY A 155 -9.64 -8.60 -11.09
C GLY A 155 -9.41 -9.79 -10.16
N ASN A 156 -10.08 -10.90 -10.44
CA ASN A 156 -10.03 -12.10 -9.58
C ASN A 156 -8.64 -12.75 -9.51
N ALA A 157 -7.73 -12.45 -10.43
CA ALA A 157 -6.35 -12.95 -10.34
C ALA A 157 -5.65 -12.50 -9.07
N LEU A 158 -6.08 -11.36 -8.47
CA LEU A 158 -5.56 -10.89 -7.19
C LEU A 158 -5.85 -11.84 -6.02
N LEU A 159 -6.87 -12.67 -6.13
CA LEU A 159 -7.24 -13.63 -5.09
C LEU A 159 -6.38 -14.88 -5.08
N GLU A 160 -5.53 -15.05 -6.09
CA GLU A 160 -4.73 -16.27 -6.30
C GLU A 160 -3.23 -16.09 -6.03
N ILE A 161 -2.81 -14.89 -5.63
CA ILE A 161 -1.39 -14.64 -5.36
C ILE A 161 -0.95 -15.02 -3.96
#